data_85330dd6953d3e3114e3b5c97c965a5a
#
_entry.id   85330dd6953d3e3114e3b5c97c965a5a
#
_cell.length_a   1.000
_cell.length_b   1.000
_cell.length_c   1.000
_cell.angle_alpha   90.00
_cell.angle_beta   90.00
_cell.angle_gamma   90.00
#
_symmetry.space_group_name_H-M   'P 1'
#
loop_
_entity.id
_entity.type
_entity.pdbx_description
1 polymer ?
#
loop_
_entity_poly.entity_id
_entity_poly.type
_entity_poly.pdbx_seq_one_letter_code
_entity_poly.pdbx_strand_id
1 'polypeptide(L)'
;LISPVRDPHMFTNKGILIPQLALFILQGLTPKKHEVKIVEEEYTELDYEEECDIVAISCLTSNAYRGYRIADAFREKGKIVVIGGIHPSLLPDEALEHADAVVIGEAEGVWEKILDDIENDKLQKKYHVPNPDLDRYIPKDFSTLSKKRKFNLIPLQTSRGCPYDCDFCCVTDIFGKKIKHIPVAHVVRDIKESGGRNFIFLDDNIIGHKKYARELFTALIPLNIRWIGQSSISFANDVEMMKLAKQSGCKGLFIGLESVVESNNHQFTKLKSLEDTKRSIKKILKLLLQYITVSTTHIIK
;
A
#
# COMPACT_ATOMS: atom_id res chain seq x y z
N LEU A 1 13.93 -7.17 7.01
CA LEU A 1 12.94 -6.71 6.02
C LEU A 1 13.37 -5.36 5.47
N ILE A 2 13.47 -5.22 4.16
CA ILE A 2 14.03 -4.02 3.52
C ILE A 2 13.00 -3.36 2.59
N SER A 3 12.86 -2.02 2.72
CA SER A 3 12.25 -1.16 1.73
C SER A 3 13.33 -0.34 1.04
N PRO A 4 13.65 -0.61 -0.25
CA PRO A 4 14.65 0.13 -1.00
C PRO A 4 14.26 1.60 -1.18
N VAL A 5 15.27 2.47 -1.26
CA VAL A 5 15.08 3.87 -1.65
C VAL A 5 14.60 3.97 -3.11
N ARG A 6 13.81 4.99 -3.40
CA ARG A 6 13.35 5.25 -4.77
C ARG A 6 14.50 5.74 -5.64
N ASP A 7 14.45 5.38 -6.91
CA ASP A 7 15.43 5.86 -7.87
C ASP A 7 15.32 7.40 -8.00
N PRO A 8 16.39 8.15 -7.66
CA PRO A 8 16.37 9.61 -7.73
C PRO A 8 16.25 10.16 -9.17
N HIS A 9 16.58 9.36 -10.18
CA HIS A 9 16.41 9.75 -11.58
C HIS A 9 14.96 9.64 -12.06
N MET A 10 14.16 8.78 -11.44
CA MET A 10 12.74 8.64 -11.73
C MET A 10 11.85 9.60 -10.92
N PHE A 11 12.32 10.05 -9.75
CA PHE A 11 11.53 10.87 -8.82
C PHE A 11 12.34 12.04 -8.27
N THR A 12 12.27 13.18 -8.94
CA THR A 12 12.97 14.42 -8.55
C THR A 12 12.30 15.17 -7.40
N ASN A 13 11.03 14.89 -7.10
CA ASN A 13 10.31 15.55 -6.03
C ASN A 13 10.38 14.74 -4.73
N LYS A 14 10.89 15.37 -3.67
CA LYS A 14 10.79 14.89 -2.28
C LYS A 14 9.32 15.00 -1.79
N GLY A 15 8.45 14.21 -2.39
CA GLY A 15 7.05 14.09 -1.98
C GLY A 15 6.90 13.51 -0.58
N ILE A 16 5.67 13.27 -0.16
CA ILE A 16 5.38 12.55 1.08
C ILE A 16 5.87 11.12 0.91
N LEU A 17 6.88 10.73 1.67
CA LEU A 17 7.35 9.34 1.71
C LEU A 17 6.40 8.54 2.59
N ILE A 18 5.66 7.65 1.95
CA ILE A 18 4.68 6.78 2.63
C ILE A 18 5.41 5.53 3.11
N PRO A 19 5.25 5.15 4.40
CA PRO A 19 5.82 3.90 4.90
C PRO A 19 5.27 2.69 4.14
N GLN A 20 6.11 1.71 3.86
CA GLN A 20 5.67 0.47 3.22
C GLN A 20 4.99 -0.44 4.25
N LEU A 21 3.66 -0.49 4.24
CA LEU A 21 2.86 -1.31 5.14
C LEU A 21 3.22 -2.81 5.05
N ALA A 22 3.65 -3.28 3.89
CA ALA A 22 4.06 -4.67 3.68
C ALA A 22 5.09 -5.16 4.69
N LEU A 23 6.07 -4.31 5.09
CA LEU A 23 7.09 -4.71 6.05
C LEU A 23 6.50 -4.98 7.45
N PHE A 24 5.52 -4.19 7.87
CA PHE A 24 4.83 -4.38 9.16
C PHE A 24 3.89 -5.58 9.13
N ILE A 25 3.32 -5.90 7.98
CA ILE A 25 2.52 -7.12 7.76
C ILE A 25 3.45 -8.35 7.85
N LEU A 26 4.57 -8.36 7.15
CA LEU A 26 5.57 -9.43 7.21
C LEU A 26 6.10 -9.63 8.62
N GLN A 27 6.40 -8.53 9.33
CA GLN A 27 6.81 -8.58 10.74
C GLN A 27 5.74 -9.28 11.60
N GLY A 28 4.48 -8.91 11.43
CA GLY A 28 3.37 -9.49 12.19
C GLY A 28 3.06 -10.95 11.83
N LEU A 29 3.38 -11.37 10.62
CA LEU A 29 3.26 -12.76 10.17
C LEU A 29 4.45 -13.62 10.60
N THR A 30 5.58 -13.01 10.91
CA THR A 30 6.79 -13.74 11.28
C THR A 30 6.64 -14.37 12.67
N PRO A 31 6.81 -15.70 12.80
CA PRO A 31 6.73 -16.38 14.09
C PRO A 31 7.73 -15.81 15.11
N LYS A 32 7.33 -15.74 16.39
CA LYS A 32 8.13 -15.12 17.47
C LYS A 32 9.50 -15.78 17.73
N LYS A 33 9.76 -16.95 17.18
CA LYS A 33 11.07 -17.61 17.24
C LYS A 33 12.13 -16.91 16.38
N HIS A 34 11.72 -16.04 15.45
CA HIS A 34 12.61 -15.26 14.60
C HIS A 34 12.71 -13.82 15.08
N GLU A 35 13.89 -13.26 14.99
CA GLU A 35 14.11 -11.83 15.16
C GLU A 35 13.87 -11.09 13.84
N VAL A 36 13.19 -9.94 13.88
CA VAL A 36 12.86 -9.16 12.69
C VAL A 36 13.38 -7.75 12.83
N LYS A 37 14.27 -7.37 11.92
CA LYS A 37 14.71 -5.99 11.73
C LYS A 37 14.07 -5.39 10.48
N ILE A 38 13.48 -4.21 10.60
CA ILE A 38 12.94 -3.43 9.48
C ILE A 38 13.95 -2.32 9.12
N VAL A 39 14.33 -2.25 7.85
CA VAL A 39 15.18 -1.20 7.30
C VAL A 39 14.44 -0.45 6.20
N GLU A 40 14.14 0.80 6.45
CA GLU A 40 13.63 1.73 5.44
C GLU A 40 14.81 2.56 4.93
N GLU A 41 15.36 2.21 3.76
CA GLU A 41 16.59 2.80 3.22
C GLU A 41 16.48 4.33 2.99
N GLU A 42 15.27 4.87 2.84
CA GLU A 42 15.01 6.30 2.78
C GLU A 42 15.45 7.07 4.05
N TYR A 43 15.58 6.37 5.18
CA TYR A 43 15.87 6.97 6.49
C TYR A 43 17.05 6.37 7.21
N THR A 44 17.46 5.17 6.83
CA THR A 44 18.49 4.38 7.51
C THR A 44 19.41 3.80 6.45
N GLU A 45 20.69 4.05 6.58
CA GLU A 45 21.70 3.43 5.73
C GLU A 45 21.67 1.91 5.89
N LEU A 46 21.75 1.21 4.77
CA LEU A 46 21.73 -0.25 4.74
C LEU A 46 23.11 -0.77 5.06
N ASP A 47 23.20 -1.57 6.11
CA ASP A 47 24.41 -2.30 6.47
C ASP A 47 24.42 -3.66 5.76
N TYR A 48 25.35 -3.84 4.84
CA TYR A 48 25.53 -5.11 4.12
C TYR A 48 26.31 -6.16 4.90
N GLU A 49 26.95 -5.77 6.02
CA GLU A 49 27.63 -6.71 6.93
C GLU A 49 26.71 -7.21 8.06
N GLU A 50 25.46 -6.76 8.08
CA GLU A 50 24.48 -7.19 9.06
C GLU A 50 24.34 -8.72 9.09
N GLU A 51 24.47 -9.31 10.26
CA GLU A 51 24.24 -10.74 10.45
C GLU A 51 22.74 -11.03 10.34
N CYS A 52 22.38 -11.79 9.31
CA CYS A 52 21.01 -12.26 9.09
C CYS A 52 21.03 -13.54 8.25
N ASP A 53 20.00 -14.36 8.39
CA ASP A 53 19.84 -15.58 7.59
C ASP A 53 19.05 -15.29 6.32
N ILE A 54 18.04 -14.41 6.42
CA ILE A 54 17.06 -14.14 5.37
C ILE A 54 16.95 -12.62 5.16
N VAL A 55 16.98 -12.21 3.92
CA VAL A 55 16.69 -10.83 3.49
C VAL A 55 15.42 -10.83 2.68
N ALA A 56 14.37 -10.16 3.16
CA ALA A 56 13.14 -9.97 2.41
C ALA A 56 13.00 -8.51 1.94
N ILE A 57 12.79 -8.32 0.66
CA ILE A 57 12.77 -7.01 0.01
C ILE A 57 11.38 -6.77 -0.61
N SER A 58 10.77 -5.62 -0.29
CA SER A 58 9.49 -5.23 -0.89
C SER A 58 9.69 -4.13 -1.93
N CYS A 59 9.39 -4.42 -3.21
CA CYS A 59 9.64 -3.54 -4.34
C CYS A 59 8.37 -3.01 -4.99
N LEU A 60 8.40 -1.72 -5.29
CA LEU A 60 7.56 -1.06 -6.28
C LEU A 60 8.39 -0.86 -7.56
N THR A 61 7.76 -0.57 -8.70
CA THR A 61 8.48 -0.28 -9.95
C THR A 61 9.50 0.85 -9.79
N SER A 62 9.19 1.84 -8.97
CA SER A 62 10.04 3.00 -8.70
C SER A 62 11.34 2.70 -7.95
N ASN A 63 11.48 1.53 -7.35
CA ASN A 63 12.66 1.14 -6.59
C ASN A 63 13.13 -0.30 -6.88
N ALA A 64 12.61 -0.94 -7.91
CA ALA A 64 12.93 -2.32 -8.25
C ALA A 64 14.42 -2.52 -8.54
N TYR A 65 15.03 -1.68 -9.38
CA TYR A 65 16.46 -1.74 -9.68
C TYR A 65 17.36 -1.60 -8.43
N ARG A 66 16.95 -0.72 -7.50
CA ARG A 66 17.66 -0.62 -6.22
C ARG A 66 17.47 -1.89 -5.40
N GLY A 67 16.27 -2.43 -5.37
CA GLY A 67 15.97 -3.70 -4.72
C GLY A 67 16.79 -4.86 -5.27
N TYR A 68 16.96 -4.95 -6.58
CA TYR A 68 17.77 -5.98 -7.24
C TYR A 68 19.25 -5.88 -6.86
N ARG A 69 19.84 -4.66 -6.87
CA ARG A 69 21.23 -4.47 -6.42
C ARG A 69 21.44 -4.85 -4.95
N ILE A 70 20.45 -4.56 -4.09
CA ILE A 70 20.50 -4.99 -2.68
C ILE A 70 20.45 -6.52 -2.60
N ALA A 71 19.54 -7.13 -3.36
CA ALA A 71 19.37 -8.57 -3.42
C ALA A 71 20.66 -9.29 -3.84
N ASP A 72 21.26 -8.84 -4.94
CA ASP A 72 22.50 -9.41 -5.47
C ASP A 72 23.64 -9.33 -4.44
N ALA A 73 23.81 -8.16 -3.80
CA ALA A 73 24.86 -7.96 -2.79
C ALA A 73 24.71 -8.89 -1.56
N PHE A 74 23.48 -9.16 -1.11
CA PHE A 74 23.27 -10.12 -0.03
C PHE A 74 23.39 -11.58 -0.48
N ARG A 75 23.00 -11.91 -1.71
CA ARG A 75 23.21 -13.25 -2.28
C ARG A 75 24.69 -13.56 -2.48
N GLU A 76 25.50 -12.59 -2.91
CA GLU A 76 26.98 -12.73 -2.99
C GLU A 76 27.59 -13.06 -1.62
N LYS A 77 26.94 -12.66 -0.53
CA LYS A 77 27.33 -13.00 0.86
C LYS A 77 26.70 -14.29 1.37
N GLY A 78 26.04 -15.07 0.50
CA GLY A 78 25.42 -16.34 0.85
C GLY A 78 24.12 -16.22 1.66
N LYS A 79 23.47 -15.04 1.69
CA LYS A 79 22.19 -14.85 2.36
C LYS A 79 21.05 -15.29 1.45
N ILE A 80 19.99 -15.87 2.05
CA ILE A 80 18.76 -16.20 1.33
C ILE A 80 17.98 -14.93 1.09
N VAL A 81 17.65 -14.64 -0.17
CA VAL A 81 16.91 -13.42 -0.55
C VAL A 81 15.54 -13.76 -1.11
N VAL A 82 14.50 -13.15 -0.52
CA VAL A 82 13.12 -13.25 -0.96
C VAL A 82 12.66 -11.86 -1.42
N ILE A 83 12.16 -11.75 -2.66
CA ILE A 83 11.62 -10.47 -3.17
C ILE A 83 10.10 -10.58 -3.36
N GLY A 84 9.39 -9.53 -2.96
CA GLY A 84 7.94 -9.39 -3.14
C GLY A 84 7.53 -7.94 -3.39
N GLY A 85 6.24 -7.71 -3.48
CA GLY A 85 5.65 -6.41 -3.75
C GLY A 85 5.05 -6.30 -5.15
N ILE A 86 4.59 -5.10 -5.52
CA ILE A 86 3.83 -4.88 -6.76
C ILE A 86 4.66 -5.21 -8.01
N HIS A 87 5.90 -4.71 -8.10
CA HIS A 87 6.72 -4.93 -9.28
C HIS A 87 7.10 -6.40 -9.47
N PRO A 88 7.60 -7.15 -8.47
CA PRO A 88 7.87 -8.57 -8.61
C PRO A 88 6.62 -9.42 -8.88
N SER A 89 5.45 -8.96 -8.47
CA SER A 89 4.19 -9.64 -8.79
C SER A 89 3.83 -9.55 -10.27
N LEU A 90 4.19 -8.45 -10.93
CA LEU A 90 3.95 -8.22 -12.36
C LEU A 90 5.06 -8.82 -13.24
N LEU A 91 6.30 -8.83 -12.76
CA LEU A 91 7.50 -9.30 -13.44
C LEU A 91 8.27 -10.33 -12.61
N PRO A 92 7.65 -11.49 -12.28
CA PRO A 92 8.25 -12.44 -11.34
C PRO A 92 9.49 -13.14 -11.89
N ASP A 93 9.61 -13.32 -13.21
CA ASP A 93 10.77 -13.95 -13.82
C ASP A 93 11.99 -13.03 -13.78
N GLU A 94 11.81 -11.74 -14.04
CA GLU A 94 12.86 -10.72 -13.89
C GLU A 94 13.34 -10.65 -12.43
N ALA A 95 12.42 -10.57 -11.47
CA ALA A 95 12.78 -10.54 -10.05
C ALA A 95 13.52 -11.81 -9.59
N LEU A 96 13.22 -12.96 -10.20
CA LEU A 96 13.85 -14.24 -9.85
C LEU A 96 15.31 -14.33 -10.31
N GLU A 97 15.75 -13.53 -11.26
CA GLU A 97 17.17 -13.43 -11.62
C GLU A 97 18.01 -12.92 -10.44
N HIS A 98 17.40 -12.11 -9.57
CA HIS A 98 18.02 -11.45 -8.42
C HIS A 98 17.68 -12.07 -7.05
N ALA A 99 16.78 -13.06 -6.98
CA ALA A 99 16.32 -13.62 -5.72
C ALA A 99 16.35 -15.15 -5.69
N ASP A 100 16.34 -15.72 -4.49
CA ASP A 100 16.20 -17.16 -4.30
C ASP A 100 14.74 -17.57 -4.39
N ALA A 101 13.83 -16.67 -3.99
CA ALA A 101 12.39 -16.85 -4.13
C ALA A 101 11.68 -15.52 -4.40
N VAL A 102 10.54 -15.59 -5.11
CA VAL A 102 9.66 -14.46 -5.40
C VAL A 102 8.26 -14.71 -4.89
N VAL A 103 7.68 -13.70 -4.20
CA VAL A 103 6.29 -13.69 -3.75
C VAL A 103 5.45 -12.93 -4.76
N ILE A 104 4.49 -13.61 -5.37
CA ILE A 104 3.55 -13.05 -6.34
C ILE A 104 2.24 -12.71 -5.63
N GLY A 105 1.84 -11.45 -5.65
CA GLY A 105 0.65 -10.96 -4.97
C GLY A 105 0.87 -10.69 -3.49
N GLU A 106 -0.04 -11.20 -2.66
CA GLU A 106 -0.11 -10.90 -1.23
C GLU A 106 0.69 -11.91 -0.41
N ALA A 107 1.42 -11.45 0.60
CA ALA A 107 2.27 -12.30 1.44
C ALA A 107 1.48 -13.12 2.47
N GLU A 108 0.28 -12.69 2.79
CA GLU A 108 -0.62 -13.42 3.68
C GLU A 108 -0.95 -14.80 3.11
N GLY A 109 -0.73 -15.82 3.91
CA GLY A 109 -0.91 -17.22 3.51
C GLY A 109 0.31 -17.89 2.87
N VAL A 110 1.36 -17.14 2.50
CA VAL A 110 2.61 -17.72 1.99
C VAL A 110 3.83 -17.43 2.85
N TRP A 111 3.86 -16.32 3.59
CA TRP A 111 5.08 -15.91 4.31
C TRP A 111 5.54 -16.94 5.35
N GLU A 112 4.62 -17.42 6.16
CA GLU A 112 4.92 -18.46 7.17
C GLU A 112 5.42 -19.76 6.52
N LYS A 113 4.84 -20.11 5.35
CA LYS A 113 5.29 -21.27 4.57
C LYS A 113 6.69 -21.06 3.98
N ILE A 114 7.02 -19.85 3.52
CA ILE A 114 8.37 -19.55 3.01
C ILE A 114 9.41 -19.76 4.11
N LEU A 115 9.13 -19.26 5.31
CA LEU A 115 10.03 -19.44 6.45
C LEU A 115 10.20 -20.92 6.82
N ASP A 116 9.11 -21.69 6.82
CA ASP A 116 9.15 -23.13 7.06
C ASP A 116 9.91 -23.88 5.95
N ASP A 117 9.68 -23.53 4.70
CA ASP A 117 10.38 -24.13 3.55
C ASP A 117 11.89 -23.82 3.60
N ILE A 118 12.30 -22.61 4.05
CA ILE A 118 13.72 -22.27 4.24
C ILE A 118 14.34 -23.13 5.35
N GLU A 119 13.68 -23.26 6.52
CA GLU A 119 14.17 -24.07 7.62
C GLU A 119 14.33 -25.56 7.27
N ASN A 120 13.56 -26.03 6.29
CA ASN A 120 13.55 -27.43 5.86
C ASN A 120 14.30 -27.69 4.53
N ASP A 121 15.05 -26.72 4.00
CA ASP A 121 15.77 -26.79 2.72
C ASP A 121 14.84 -27.12 1.51
N LYS A 122 13.60 -26.59 1.55
CA LYS A 122 12.54 -26.83 0.52
C LYS A 122 12.10 -25.56 -0.20
N LEU A 123 12.91 -24.50 -0.14
CA LEU A 123 12.56 -23.20 -0.72
C LEU A 123 12.19 -23.33 -2.20
N GLN A 124 10.99 -22.85 -2.56
CA GLN A 124 10.50 -22.82 -3.91
C GLN A 124 10.86 -21.48 -4.57
N LYS A 125 11.00 -21.49 -5.90
CA LYS A 125 11.34 -20.28 -6.67
C LYS A 125 10.22 -19.23 -6.68
N LYS A 126 8.96 -19.66 -6.67
CA LYS A 126 7.79 -18.78 -6.72
C LYS A 126 6.74 -19.22 -5.73
N TYR A 127 6.18 -18.25 -5.02
CA TYR A 127 5.07 -18.43 -4.08
C TYR A 127 3.92 -17.54 -4.48
N HIS A 128 2.73 -18.12 -4.56
CA HIS A 128 1.51 -17.39 -4.88
C HIS A 128 0.32 -18.04 -4.17
N VAL A 129 -0.47 -17.24 -3.47
CA VAL A 129 -1.79 -17.64 -2.96
C VAL A 129 -2.82 -16.67 -3.53
N PRO A 130 -3.67 -17.13 -4.45
CA PRO A 130 -4.80 -16.32 -4.88
C PRO A 130 -5.80 -16.16 -3.73
N ASN A 131 -6.22 -14.93 -3.47
CA ASN A 131 -7.22 -14.59 -2.45
C ASN A 131 -6.87 -15.06 -1.02
N PRO A 132 -5.82 -14.52 -0.40
CA PRO A 132 -5.51 -14.82 0.99
C PRO A 132 -6.64 -14.38 1.93
N ASP A 133 -6.74 -15.05 3.08
CA ASP A 133 -7.68 -14.71 4.13
C ASP A 133 -7.26 -13.41 4.83
N LEU A 134 -8.06 -12.35 4.71
CA LEU A 134 -7.87 -11.08 5.39
C LEU A 134 -8.64 -10.98 6.72
N ASP A 135 -9.44 -11.98 7.07
CA ASP A 135 -10.19 -12.00 8.33
C ASP A 135 -9.29 -12.34 9.53
N ARG A 136 -8.13 -12.97 9.27
CA ARG A 136 -7.11 -13.20 10.29
C ARG A 136 -6.49 -11.87 10.72
N TYR A 137 -6.51 -11.58 12.02
CA TYR A 137 -5.78 -10.42 12.55
C TYR A 137 -4.27 -10.64 12.52
N ILE A 138 -3.57 -9.69 11.90
CA ILE A 138 -2.11 -9.64 11.86
C ILE A 138 -1.69 -8.40 12.66
N PRO A 139 -1.04 -8.60 13.84
CA PRO A 139 -0.55 -7.47 14.64
C PRO A 139 0.57 -6.73 13.91
N LYS A 140 0.59 -5.41 14.02
CA LYS A 140 1.60 -4.56 13.39
C LYS A 140 2.29 -3.70 14.44
N ASP A 141 3.60 -3.82 14.53
CA ASP A 141 4.40 -2.98 15.42
C ASP A 141 4.93 -1.74 14.69
N PHE A 142 4.24 -0.62 14.85
CA PHE A 142 4.63 0.66 14.28
C PHE A 142 5.69 1.41 15.11
N SER A 143 6.18 0.87 16.21
CA SER A 143 7.24 1.50 17.02
C SER A 143 8.56 1.62 16.26
N THR A 144 8.77 0.76 15.26
CA THR A 144 9.94 0.74 14.39
C THR A 144 9.90 1.81 13.29
N LEU A 145 8.78 2.52 13.11
CA LEU A 145 8.69 3.63 12.15
C LEU A 145 9.75 4.69 12.44
N SER A 146 10.53 5.04 11.42
CA SER A 146 11.59 6.02 11.55
C SER A 146 11.10 7.38 12.06
N LYS A 147 11.67 7.86 13.16
CA LYS A 147 11.41 9.20 13.73
C LYS A 147 11.95 10.35 12.86
N LYS A 148 12.80 10.05 11.86
CA LYS A 148 13.31 11.02 10.89
C LYS A 148 12.28 11.45 9.85
N ARG A 149 11.07 10.86 9.84
CA ARG A 149 10.00 11.19 8.91
C ARG A 149 9.48 12.61 9.15
N LYS A 150 9.37 13.39 8.07
CA LYS A 150 8.79 14.73 8.10
C LYS A 150 7.33 14.73 8.55
N PHE A 151 6.57 13.72 8.17
CA PHE A 151 5.19 13.51 8.56
C PHE A 151 5.10 12.17 9.30
N ASN A 152 4.64 12.22 10.55
CA ASN A 152 4.44 11.02 11.35
C ASN A 152 3.08 10.37 10.98
N LEU A 153 3.02 9.82 9.76
CA LEU A 153 1.85 9.13 9.25
C LEU A 153 2.02 7.62 9.43
N ILE A 154 1.07 7.01 10.12
CA ILE A 154 1.03 5.56 10.28
C ILE A 154 0.25 4.96 9.09
N PRO A 155 0.84 4.03 8.33
CA PRO A 155 0.17 3.40 7.20
C PRO A 155 -0.82 2.36 7.69
N LEU A 156 -2.04 2.40 7.16
CA LEU A 156 -3.06 1.39 7.37
C LEU A 156 -3.69 1.00 6.04
N GLN A 157 -4.33 -0.13 6.01
CA GLN A 157 -5.13 -0.57 4.88
C GLN A 157 -6.43 -1.16 5.43
N THR A 158 -7.55 -0.87 4.76
CA THR A 158 -8.87 -1.35 5.17
C THR A 158 -9.49 -2.24 4.11
N SER A 159 -9.04 -2.07 2.86
CA SER A 159 -9.49 -2.88 1.74
C SER A 159 -8.38 -3.01 0.67
N ARG A 160 -8.49 -4.04 -0.15
CA ARG A 160 -7.65 -4.28 -1.33
C ARG A 160 -8.52 -4.49 -2.55
N GLY A 161 -8.07 -3.94 -3.67
CA GLY A 161 -8.81 -3.98 -4.92
C GLY A 161 -9.76 -2.80 -5.09
N CYS A 162 -10.26 -2.64 -6.31
CA CYS A 162 -11.11 -1.53 -6.71
C CYS A 162 -12.29 -2.08 -7.54
N PRO A 163 -13.51 -1.51 -7.40
CA PRO A 163 -14.66 -1.98 -8.18
C PRO A 163 -14.61 -1.53 -9.64
N TYR A 164 -13.62 -0.73 -9.99
CA TYR A 164 -13.40 -0.23 -11.34
C TYR A 164 -12.32 -1.05 -12.04
N ASP A 165 -12.51 -1.28 -13.34
CA ASP A 165 -11.60 -2.01 -14.22
C ASP A 165 -11.04 -1.00 -15.24
N CYS A 166 -10.07 -0.20 -14.80
CA CYS A 166 -9.47 0.85 -15.63
C CYS A 166 -8.27 0.26 -16.39
N ASP A 167 -8.22 0.43 -17.71
CA ASP A 167 -7.23 -0.19 -18.62
C ASP A 167 -5.76 0.14 -18.31
N PHE A 168 -5.51 1.22 -17.57
CA PHE A 168 -4.17 1.67 -17.17
C PHE A 168 -3.79 1.26 -15.73
N CYS A 169 -4.69 0.63 -14.98
CA CYS A 169 -4.54 0.37 -13.56
C CYS A 169 -4.18 -1.08 -13.28
N CYS A 170 -3.04 -1.31 -12.66
CA CYS A 170 -2.58 -2.65 -12.28
C CYS A 170 -3.31 -3.27 -11.07
N VAL A 171 -4.21 -2.55 -10.43
CA VAL A 171 -4.89 -3.02 -9.20
C VAL A 171 -5.68 -4.29 -9.45
N THR A 172 -6.41 -4.37 -10.57
CA THR A 172 -7.19 -5.57 -10.93
C THR A 172 -6.33 -6.76 -11.31
N ASP A 173 -5.17 -6.52 -11.89
CA ASP A 173 -4.22 -7.58 -12.24
C ASP A 173 -3.58 -8.20 -10.99
N ILE A 174 -3.35 -7.39 -9.94
CA ILE A 174 -2.68 -7.84 -8.71
C ILE A 174 -3.68 -8.40 -7.69
N PHE A 175 -4.80 -7.68 -7.44
CA PHE A 175 -5.75 -8.01 -6.36
C PHE A 175 -7.04 -8.65 -6.87
N GLY A 176 -7.25 -8.72 -8.19
CA GLY A 176 -8.48 -9.18 -8.80
C GLY A 176 -9.60 -8.13 -8.77
N LYS A 177 -10.75 -8.47 -9.39
CA LYS A 177 -11.90 -7.55 -9.54
C LYS A 177 -12.77 -7.44 -8.28
N LYS A 178 -12.57 -8.29 -7.27
CA LYS A 178 -13.34 -8.26 -6.03
C LYS A 178 -12.60 -7.46 -4.96
N ILE A 179 -13.29 -6.49 -4.38
CA ILE A 179 -12.76 -5.80 -3.21
C ILE A 179 -12.78 -6.77 -2.02
N LYS A 180 -11.63 -6.96 -1.41
CA LYS A 180 -11.45 -7.68 -0.15
C LYS A 180 -11.39 -6.66 0.98
N HIS A 181 -12.02 -6.93 2.12
CA HIS A 181 -12.06 -6.01 3.26
C HIS A 181 -11.36 -6.64 4.45
N ILE A 182 -10.63 -5.82 5.18
CA ILE A 182 -10.15 -6.15 6.52
C ILE A 182 -11.29 -5.83 7.49
N PRO A 183 -11.64 -6.72 8.44
CA PRO A 183 -12.69 -6.44 9.40
C PRO A 183 -12.48 -5.10 10.12
N VAL A 184 -13.52 -4.26 10.21
CA VAL A 184 -13.44 -2.92 10.84
C VAL A 184 -12.88 -2.99 12.25
N ALA A 185 -13.19 -4.05 12.99
CA ALA A 185 -12.66 -4.27 14.33
C ALA A 185 -11.13 -4.40 14.36
N HIS A 186 -10.53 -5.01 13.33
CA HIS A 186 -9.07 -5.12 13.18
C HIS A 186 -8.43 -3.76 12.89
N VAL A 187 -9.04 -2.96 12.01
CA VAL A 187 -8.58 -1.59 11.72
C VAL A 187 -8.63 -0.72 12.98
N VAL A 188 -9.72 -0.78 13.74
CA VAL A 188 -9.88 -0.06 15.02
C VAL A 188 -8.82 -0.50 16.03
N ARG A 189 -8.51 -1.80 16.07
CA ARG A 189 -7.48 -2.35 16.95
C ARG A 189 -6.10 -1.84 16.57
N ASP A 190 -5.71 -1.89 15.29
CA ASP A 190 -4.43 -1.35 14.80
C ASP A 190 -4.26 0.14 15.18
N ILE A 191 -5.32 0.94 15.02
CA ILE A 191 -5.31 2.36 15.39
C ILE A 191 -5.05 2.54 16.88
N LYS A 192 -5.72 1.78 17.74
CA LYS A 192 -5.56 1.87 19.19
C LYS A 192 -4.19 1.40 19.65
N GLU A 193 -3.72 0.28 19.13
CA GLU A 193 -2.42 -0.32 19.50
C GLU A 193 -1.25 0.53 18.99
N SER A 194 -1.41 1.23 17.85
CA SER A 194 -0.37 2.14 17.33
C SER A 194 -0.07 3.35 18.22
N GLY A 195 -1.00 3.74 19.09
CA GLY A 195 -0.90 4.97 19.89
C GLY A 195 -0.85 6.28 19.09
N GLY A 196 -0.96 6.20 17.77
CA GLY A 196 -0.86 7.35 16.86
C GLY A 196 -2.16 8.11 16.69
N ARG A 197 -2.06 9.28 16.05
CA ARG A 197 -3.22 10.12 15.72
C ARG A 197 -3.31 10.48 14.23
N ASN A 198 -2.24 10.29 13.47
CA ASN A 198 -2.19 10.65 12.05
C ASN A 198 -1.98 9.40 11.23
N PHE A 199 -2.90 9.12 10.33
CA PHE A 199 -2.92 7.89 9.54
C PHE A 199 -3.00 8.18 8.05
N ILE A 200 -2.44 7.27 7.26
CA ILE A 200 -2.68 7.20 5.83
C ILE A 200 -3.30 5.85 5.50
N PHE A 201 -4.51 5.87 4.93
CA PHE A 201 -5.14 4.67 4.40
C PHE A 201 -4.65 4.40 2.98
N LEU A 202 -4.03 3.23 2.79
CA LEU A 202 -3.41 2.79 1.53
C LEU A 202 -4.38 1.98 0.65
N ASP A 203 -5.67 2.21 0.85
CA ASP A 203 -6.72 1.58 0.04
C ASP A 203 -6.71 2.13 -1.37
N ASP A 204 -6.90 1.28 -2.38
CA ASP A 204 -7.02 1.70 -3.78
C ASP A 204 -8.23 2.63 -4.01
N ASN A 205 -9.29 2.43 -3.25
CA ASN A 205 -10.47 3.28 -3.22
C ASN A 205 -11.27 3.07 -1.93
N ILE A 206 -11.04 3.91 -0.93
CA ILE A 206 -11.63 3.77 0.42
C ILE A 206 -13.17 3.77 0.45
N ILE A 207 -13.82 4.29 -0.59
CA ILE A 207 -15.27 4.27 -0.76
C ILE A 207 -15.75 3.24 -1.77
N GLY A 208 -14.87 2.37 -2.24
CA GLY A 208 -15.17 1.38 -3.28
C GLY A 208 -16.35 0.47 -2.93
N HIS A 209 -16.54 0.20 -1.65
CA HIS A 209 -17.71 -0.51 -1.13
C HIS A 209 -18.46 0.34 -0.09
N LYS A 210 -19.54 0.99 -0.49
CA LYS A 210 -20.22 2.02 0.30
C LYS A 210 -20.69 1.56 1.69
N LYS A 211 -21.19 0.32 1.82
CA LYS A 211 -21.65 -0.21 3.11
C LYS A 211 -20.48 -0.31 4.09
N TYR A 212 -19.40 -0.91 3.65
CA TYR A 212 -18.17 -1.05 4.45
C TYR A 212 -17.59 0.33 4.83
N ALA A 213 -17.51 1.27 3.87
CA ALA A 213 -17.01 2.62 4.14
C ALA A 213 -17.84 3.36 5.20
N ARG A 214 -19.17 3.20 5.21
CA ARG A 214 -20.04 3.77 6.26
C ARG A 214 -19.76 3.16 7.63
N GLU A 215 -19.63 1.86 7.70
CA GLU A 215 -19.27 1.14 8.93
C GLU A 215 -17.91 1.59 9.46
N LEU A 216 -16.91 1.61 8.60
CA LEU A 216 -15.55 2.06 8.92
C LEU A 216 -15.58 3.50 9.47
N PHE A 217 -16.09 4.46 8.70
CA PHE A 217 -16.08 5.87 9.11
C PHE A 217 -16.83 6.09 10.41
N THR A 218 -17.95 5.40 10.63
CA THR A 218 -18.69 5.44 11.89
C THR A 218 -17.82 4.95 13.06
N ALA A 219 -17.11 3.84 12.88
CA ALA A 219 -16.25 3.27 13.90
C ALA A 219 -15.02 4.16 14.21
N LEU A 220 -14.56 4.98 13.24
CA LEU A 220 -13.45 5.91 13.42
C LEU A 220 -13.81 7.18 14.20
N ILE A 221 -15.07 7.62 14.22
CA ILE A 221 -15.48 8.89 14.89
C ILE A 221 -14.99 8.96 16.34
N PRO A 222 -15.24 7.95 17.21
CA PRO A 222 -14.86 8.03 18.61
C PRO A 222 -13.36 7.98 18.85
N LEU A 223 -12.55 7.62 17.85
CA LEU A 223 -11.11 7.50 17.97
C LEU A 223 -10.38 8.84 17.88
N ASN A 224 -11.07 9.90 17.44
CA ASN A 224 -10.53 11.27 17.32
C ASN A 224 -9.16 11.32 16.60
N ILE A 225 -9.05 10.60 15.50
CA ILE A 225 -7.87 10.52 14.66
C ILE A 225 -7.92 11.53 13.50
N ARG A 226 -6.81 11.69 12.81
CA ARG A 226 -6.72 12.39 11.52
C ARG A 226 -6.23 11.41 10.48
N TRP A 227 -6.86 11.40 9.34
CA TRP A 227 -6.45 10.51 8.28
C TRP A 227 -6.51 11.15 6.90
N ILE A 228 -5.68 10.64 6.02
CA ILE A 228 -5.71 10.87 4.58
C ILE A 228 -5.83 9.52 3.87
N GLY A 229 -6.34 9.51 2.63
CA GLY A 229 -6.50 8.28 1.87
C GLY A 229 -6.73 8.54 0.40
N GLN A 230 -7.06 7.49 -0.34
CA GLN A 230 -7.32 7.56 -1.77
C GLN A 230 -8.78 7.25 -2.07
N SER A 231 -9.34 7.97 -3.04
CA SER A 231 -10.73 7.79 -3.44
C SER A 231 -10.93 8.15 -4.92
N SER A 232 -12.01 7.64 -5.50
CA SER A 232 -12.47 8.09 -6.80
C SER A 232 -13.24 9.40 -6.70
N ILE A 233 -13.26 10.19 -7.78
CA ILE A 233 -14.01 11.44 -7.88
C ILE A 233 -15.53 11.25 -7.67
N SER A 234 -16.04 10.03 -7.88
CA SER A 234 -17.45 9.67 -7.64
C SER A 234 -17.90 9.89 -6.19
N PHE A 235 -16.95 10.07 -5.25
CA PHE A 235 -17.22 10.43 -3.86
C PHE A 235 -18.06 11.71 -3.74
N ALA A 236 -17.89 12.67 -4.67
CA ALA A 236 -18.67 13.90 -4.72
C ALA A 236 -20.19 13.69 -4.86
N ASN A 237 -20.62 12.51 -5.29
CA ASN A 237 -22.04 12.17 -5.48
C ASN A 237 -22.74 11.72 -4.18
N ASP A 238 -21.99 11.45 -3.09
CA ASP A 238 -22.57 10.99 -1.81
C ASP A 238 -22.25 12.01 -0.70
N VAL A 239 -23.15 13.00 -0.52
CA VAL A 239 -22.98 14.07 0.47
C VAL A 239 -22.94 13.53 1.90
N GLU A 240 -23.77 12.54 2.21
CA GLU A 240 -23.81 11.97 3.56
C GLU A 240 -22.53 11.18 3.86
N MET A 241 -21.99 10.46 2.89
CA MET A 241 -20.71 9.78 3.02
C MET A 241 -19.56 10.79 3.22
N MET A 242 -19.58 11.94 2.51
CA MET A 242 -18.59 12.99 2.70
C MET A 242 -18.66 13.61 4.11
N LYS A 243 -19.88 13.86 4.63
CA LYS A 243 -20.06 14.36 6.00
C LYS A 243 -19.52 13.35 7.02
N LEU A 244 -19.83 12.08 6.83
CA LEU A 244 -19.38 11.00 7.70
C LEU A 244 -17.85 10.86 7.69
N ALA A 245 -17.21 10.92 6.52
CA ALA A 245 -15.76 10.91 6.39
C ALA A 245 -15.12 12.12 7.13
N LYS A 246 -15.72 13.31 7.03
CA LYS A 246 -15.27 14.48 7.78
C LYS A 246 -15.34 14.25 9.29
N GLN A 247 -16.45 13.73 9.79
CA GLN A 247 -16.64 13.42 11.20
C GLN A 247 -15.66 12.36 11.71
N SER A 248 -15.31 11.39 10.85
CA SER A 248 -14.32 10.34 11.16
C SER A 248 -12.87 10.83 11.16
N GLY A 249 -12.62 12.10 10.83
CA GLY A 249 -11.30 12.73 10.89
C GLY A 249 -10.57 12.84 9.56
N CYS A 250 -11.23 12.65 8.41
CA CYS A 250 -10.63 12.87 7.10
C CYS A 250 -10.08 14.28 6.93
N LYS A 251 -8.81 14.41 6.55
CA LYS A 251 -8.11 15.68 6.32
C LYS A 251 -7.68 15.88 4.88
N GLY A 252 -7.56 14.81 4.10
CA GLY A 252 -7.13 14.89 2.73
C GLY A 252 -7.48 13.63 1.93
N LEU A 253 -7.63 13.81 0.62
CA LEU A 253 -7.83 12.71 -0.31
C LEU A 253 -6.96 12.88 -1.56
N PHE A 254 -6.34 11.78 -1.96
CA PHE A 254 -5.79 11.63 -3.31
C PHE A 254 -6.93 11.18 -4.22
N ILE A 255 -7.19 11.97 -5.27
CA ILE A 255 -8.28 11.70 -6.20
C ILE A 255 -7.71 11.58 -7.60
N GLY A 256 -7.91 10.41 -8.23
CA GLY A 256 -7.61 10.20 -9.63
C GLY A 256 -8.64 10.92 -10.50
N LEU A 257 -8.16 11.78 -11.40
CA LEU A 257 -8.98 12.44 -12.44
C LEU A 257 -8.78 11.79 -13.80
N GLU A 258 -7.69 11.07 -13.96
CA GLU A 258 -7.25 10.28 -15.10
C GLU A 258 -7.05 11.11 -16.38
N SER A 259 -8.07 11.79 -16.88
CA SER A 259 -7.97 12.68 -18.02
C SER A 259 -8.89 13.88 -17.88
N VAL A 260 -8.47 15.03 -18.42
CA VAL A 260 -9.27 16.24 -18.58
C VAL A 260 -9.72 16.44 -20.04
N VAL A 261 -9.32 15.54 -20.94
CA VAL A 261 -9.65 15.58 -22.37
C VAL A 261 -10.97 14.85 -22.60
N GLU A 262 -11.97 15.53 -23.16
CA GLU A 262 -13.31 14.97 -23.34
C GLU A 262 -13.36 13.72 -24.23
N SER A 263 -12.50 13.63 -25.25
CA SER A 263 -12.42 12.45 -26.12
C SER A 263 -11.99 11.17 -25.39
N ASN A 264 -11.30 11.27 -24.25
CA ASN A 264 -10.82 10.16 -23.46
C ASN A 264 -11.73 9.86 -22.26
N ASN A 265 -12.74 10.70 -22.02
CA ASN A 265 -13.59 10.59 -20.84
C ASN A 265 -14.41 9.29 -20.78
N HIS A 266 -14.73 8.69 -21.92
CA HIS A 266 -15.51 7.45 -21.98
C HIS A 266 -14.74 6.21 -21.51
N GLN A 267 -13.40 6.24 -21.61
CA GLN A 267 -12.53 5.13 -21.20
C GLN A 267 -11.98 5.27 -19.78
N PHE A 268 -11.77 6.52 -19.31
CA PHE A 268 -10.96 6.78 -18.11
C PHE A 268 -11.68 7.54 -17.00
N THR A 269 -12.79 8.22 -17.28
CA THR A 269 -13.44 9.05 -16.26
C THR A 269 -14.79 8.52 -15.82
N LYS A 270 -14.96 8.56 -14.52
CA LYS A 270 -16.22 8.30 -13.82
C LYS A 270 -17.13 9.53 -13.85
N LEU A 271 -16.80 10.54 -14.65
CA LEU A 271 -17.52 11.81 -14.83
C LEU A 271 -17.73 12.11 -16.30
N LYS A 272 -18.84 12.77 -16.60
CA LYS A 272 -19.33 12.98 -17.97
C LYS A 272 -18.72 14.19 -18.68
N SER A 273 -18.16 15.17 -17.94
CA SER A 273 -17.60 16.39 -18.52
C SER A 273 -16.58 17.07 -17.60
N LEU A 274 -15.79 18.00 -18.13
CA LEU A 274 -14.86 18.83 -17.36
C LEU A 274 -15.60 19.69 -16.33
N GLU A 275 -16.79 20.19 -16.64
CA GLU A 275 -17.60 20.98 -15.71
C GLU A 275 -18.12 20.13 -14.54
N ASP A 276 -18.49 18.87 -14.77
CA ASP A 276 -18.86 17.95 -13.72
C ASP A 276 -17.66 17.64 -12.82
N THR A 277 -16.47 17.51 -13.40
CA THR A 277 -15.20 17.35 -12.66
C THR A 277 -14.94 18.56 -11.76
N LYS A 278 -14.98 19.77 -12.30
CA LYS A 278 -14.78 21.01 -11.53
C LYS A 278 -15.80 21.14 -10.40
N ARG A 279 -17.08 20.84 -10.68
CA ARG A 279 -18.16 20.88 -9.69
C ARG A 279 -17.93 19.89 -8.58
N SER A 280 -17.52 18.67 -8.92
CA SER A 280 -17.23 17.61 -7.97
C SER A 280 -16.06 17.97 -7.07
N ILE A 281 -14.96 18.48 -7.62
CA ILE A 281 -13.80 18.94 -6.86
C ILE A 281 -14.21 20.06 -5.90
N LYS A 282 -14.91 21.10 -6.39
CA LYS A 282 -15.40 22.20 -5.53
C LYS A 282 -16.28 21.71 -4.40
N LYS A 283 -17.14 20.70 -4.66
CA LYS A 283 -18.02 20.12 -3.67
C LYS A 283 -17.25 19.37 -2.59
N ILE A 284 -16.27 18.56 -2.98
CA ILE A 284 -15.40 17.83 -2.04
C ILE A 284 -14.61 18.83 -1.19
N LEU A 285 -13.99 19.85 -1.78
CA LEU A 285 -13.24 20.89 -1.05
C LEU A 285 -14.14 21.60 -0.04
N LYS A 286 -15.33 22.03 -0.44
CA LYS A 286 -16.26 22.77 0.43
C LYS A 286 -16.75 21.93 1.62
N LEU A 287 -17.05 20.66 1.42
CA LEU A 287 -17.71 19.82 2.42
C LEU A 287 -16.72 19.04 3.29
N LEU A 288 -15.59 18.64 2.75
CA LEU A 288 -14.76 17.63 3.36
C LEU A 288 -13.38 18.13 3.81
N LEU A 289 -12.67 18.90 2.97
CA LEU A 289 -11.21 18.94 3.05
C LEU A 289 -10.60 20.33 3.21
N GLN A 290 -9.45 20.35 3.91
CA GLN A 290 -8.47 21.43 3.81
C GLN A 290 -7.52 21.24 2.62
N TYR A 291 -7.32 19.98 2.14
CA TYR A 291 -6.35 19.63 1.08
C TYR A 291 -6.90 18.57 0.14
N ILE A 292 -6.75 18.77 -1.15
CA ILE A 292 -6.92 17.75 -2.21
C ILE A 292 -5.62 17.69 -3.01
N THR A 293 -5.11 16.49 -3.22
CA THR A 293 -4.10 16.23 -4.25
C THR A 293 -4.80 15.54 -5.42
N VAL A 294 -4.68 16.12 -6.59
CA VAL A 294 -5.25 15.60 -7.84
C VAL A 294 -4.12 14.94 -8.61
N SER A 295 -4.29 13.67 -8.94
CA SER A 295 -3.41 12.97 -9.86
C SER A 295 -4.07 12.84 -11.22
N THR A 296 -3.34 13.21 -12.28
CA THR A 296 -3.69 12.95 -13.67
C THR A 296 -2.68 11.99 -14.24
N THR A 297 -3.13 10.85 -14.72
CA THR A 297 -2.25 9.94 -15.47
C THR A 297 -2.17 10.46 -16.89
N HIS A 298 -1.04 11.02 -17.27
CA HIS A 298 -0.79 11.39 -18.65
C HIS A 298 -0.40 10.13 -19.43
N ILE A 299 -1.32 9.59 -20.19
CA ILE A 299 -0.96 8.63 -21.24
C ILE A 299 -0.46 9.46 -22.42
N ILE A 300 0.87 9.53 -22.56
CA ILE A 300 1.49 10.00 -23.78
C ILE A 300 1.36 8.86 -24.79
N LYS A 301 0.58 9.10 -25.86
CA LYS A 301 0.59 8.24 -27.05
C LYS A 301 1.83 8.53 -27.87
#